data_bd932056ec5b3b84074b0de99bb42e75
#
_entry.id   bd932056ec5b3b84074b0de99bb42e75
#
_cell.length_a   1.000
_cell.length_b   1.000
_cell.length_c   1.000
_cell.angle_alpha   90.00
_cell.angle_beta   90.00
_cell.angle_gamma   90.00
#
_symmetry.space_group_name_H-M   'P 1'
#
loop_
_entity.id
_entity.type
_entity.pdbx_description
1 polymer ?
#
loop_
_entity_poly.entity_id
_entity_poly.type
_entity_poly.pdbx_seq_one_letter_code
_entity_poly.pdbx_strand_id
1 'polypeptide(L)'
;MNLEHDAIIRPVRRQALQIYLVLCCAYVASQFYRVANAAIAPELMAELELSAEAMGAITGLFFLAFAVAQIPTGILLDRYGARRTMAGLFTVAVLGALTFAAADGAAVLAIGRILLGLGCAAGLMGSMVVIARWYPAERFATLSAMLFVVGGGGTILATTPLAWVVEGIGWRGAFLAMAGLTGAFALLLFLIVRDAPPGHAGAGDSGESWRQVLSGLRAVLANRDLWLVSAIQFVGYASVLTVVGLWGGPYLADVHGLDGVARGNALLALNVAVLAGVLFYGRLDRHMGERKWLIVAGAHATAVILALLAVLEKPHFPTAMILLLLFAFIGSY
;
A
#
# COMPACT_ATOMS: atom_id res chain seq x y z
N MET A 1 -4.65 39.47 25.78
CA MET A 1 -3.71 39.03 24.75
C MET A 1 -3.87 37.54 24.35
N ASN A 2 -4.74 36.73 25.00
CA ASN A 2 -4.91 35.29 24.69
C ASN A 2 -6.10 34.97 23.78
N LEU A 3 -7.15 35.79 23.69
CA LEU A 3 -8.36 35.43 22.94
C LEU A 3 -8.20 35.54 21.41
N GLU A 4 -7.43 36.51 20.91
CA GLU A 4 -7.17 36.65 19.48
C GLU A 4 -6.19 35.57 18.97
N HIS A 5 -5.21 35.17 19.79
CA HIS A 5 -4.27 34.11 19.46
C HIS A 5 -4.97 32.75 19.37
N ASP A 6 -5.89 32.46 20.30
CA ASP A 6 -6.72 31.24 20.29
C ASP A 6 -7.71 31.22 19.11
N ALA A 7 -8.23 32.38 18.69
CA ALA A 7 -9.16 32.47 17.57
C ALA A 7 -8.50 32.14 16.21
N ILE A 8 -7.20 32.38 16.06
CA ILE A 8 -6.43 32.03 14.84
C ILE A 8 -5.92 30.59 14.88
N ILE A 9 -5.49 30.10 16.05
CA ILE A 9 -4.91 28.74 16.18
C ILE A 9 -5.95 27.63 16.04
N ARG A 10 -7.16 27.81 16.59
CA ARG A 10 -8.23 26.80 16.55
C ARG A 10 -8.66 26.41 15.13
N PRO A 11 -8.93 27.32 14.20
CA PRO A 11 -9.30 26.98 12.83
C PRO A 11 -8.17 26.30 12.07
N VAL A 12 -6.90 26.70 12.24
CA VAL A 12 -5.74 26.05 11.62
C VAL A 12 -5.58 24.62 12.11
N ARG A 13 -5.75 24.37 13.41
CA ARG A 13 -5.67 23.02 14.01
C ARG A 13 -6.80 22.11 13.51
N ARG A 14 -8.02 22.65 13.36
CA ARG A 14 -9.16 21.89 12.80
C ARG A 14 -8.93 21.53 11.34
N GLN A 15 -8.40 22.47 10.55
CA GLN A 15 -8.06 22.23 9.15
C GLN A 15 -6.95 21.20 9.01
N ALA A 16 -5.90 21.27 9.82
CA ALA A 16 -4.82 20.27 9.83
C ALA A 16 -5.36 18.86 10.10
N LEU A 17 -6.27 18.70 11.08
CA LEU A 17 -6.91 17.42 11.36
C LEU A 17 -7.76 16.91 10.18
N GLN A 18 -8.56 17.77 9.55
CA GLN A 18 -9.37 17.41 8.39
C GLN A 18 -8.48 16.94 7.23
N ILE A 19 -7.39 17.66 6.96
CA ILE A 19 -6.40 17.27 5.95
C ILE A 19 -5.83 15.89 6.30
N TYR A 20 -5.39 15.68 7.53
CA TYR A 20 -4.82 14.41 7.96
C TYR A 20 -5.79 13.23 7.79
N LEU A 21 -7.06 13.40 8.13
CA LEU A 21 -8.08 12.35 7.95
C LEU A 21 -8.29 12.01 6.48
N VAL A 22 -8.31 13.01 5.59
CA VAL A 22 -8.42 12.78 4.14
C VAL A 22 -7.19 12.03 3.61
N LEU A 23 -5.99 12.38 4.08
CA LEU A 23 -4.77 11.65 3.73
C LEU A 23 -4.82 10.19 4.19
N CYS A 24 -5.33 9.93 5.40
CA CYS A 24 -5.55 8.58 5.90
C CYS A 24 -6.50 7.79 5.00
N CYS A 25 -7.65 8.35 4.62
CA CYS A 25 -8.61 7.71 3.72
C CYS A 25 -7.98 7.39 2.35
N ALA A 26 -7.24 8.33 1.78
CA ALA A 26 -6.54 8.12 0.52
C ALA A 26 -5.49 7.00 0.63
N TYR A 27 -4.72 6.96 1.71
CA TYR A 27 -3.73 5.91 1.92
C TYR A 27 -4.37 4.53 2.16
N VAL A 28 -5.51 4.46 2.88
CA VAL A 28 -6.32 3.24 3.01
C VAL A 28 -6.75 2.71 1.66
N ALA A 29 -7.26 3.56 0.76
CA ALA A 29 -7.66 3.15 -0.59
C ALA A 29 -6.45 2.62 -1.41
N SER A 30 -5.28 3.28 -1.31
CA SER A 30 -4.05 2.83 -1.96
C SER A 30 -3.61 1.44 -1.46
N GLN A 31 -3.68 1.20 -0.15
CA GLN A 31 -3.32 -0.09 0.45
C GLN A 31 -4.33 -1.20 0.10
N PHE A 32 -5.62 -0.87 0.00
CA PHE A 32 -6.65 -1.78 -0.47
C PHE A 32 -6.32 -2.32 -1.86
N TYR A 33 -6.12 -1.46 -2.86
CA TYR A 33 -5.83 -1.88 -4.24
C TYR A 33 -4.55 -2.72 -4.38
N ARG A 34 -3.61 -2.56 -3.47
CA ARG A 34 -2.34 -3.28 -3.47
C ARG A 34 -2.52 -4.77 -3.24
N VAL A 35 -3.45 -5.16 -2.37
CA VAL A 35 -3.63 -6.56 -1.94
C VAL A 35 -4.98 -7.17 -2.28
N ALA A 36 -5.92 -6.39 -2.83
CA ALA A 36 -7.27 -6.86 -3.16
C ALA A 36 -7.29 -8.09 -4.08
N ASN A 37 -6.28 -8.23 -4.97
CA ASN A 37 -6.17 -9.38 -5.85
C ASN A 37 -6.09 -10.72 -5.12
N ALA A 38 -5.42 -10.80 -3.96
CA ALA A 38 -5.29 -12.06 -3.24
C ALA A 38 -6.66 -12.65 -2.84
N ALA A 39 -7.63 -11.77 -2.52
CA ALA A 39 -8.96 -12.20 -2.13
C ALA A 39 -9.83 -12.67 -3.31
N ILE A 40 -9.64 -12.09 -4.49
CA ILE A 40 -10.49 -12.30 -5.67
C ILE A 40 -9.80 -13.02 -6.83
N ALA A 41 -8.52 -13.40 -6.68
CA ALA A 41 -7.77 -14.03 -7.76
C ALA A 41 -8.41 -15.32 -8.28
N PRO A 42 -8.93 -16.24 -7.44
CA PRO A 42 -9.60 -17.45 -7.93
C PRO A 42 -10.80 -17.14 -8.82
N GLU A 43 -11.65 -16.17 -8.44
CA GLU A 43 -12.81 -15.74 -9.22
C GLU A 43 -12.39 -15.13 -10.56
N LEU A 44 -11.35 -14.27 -10.57
CA LEU A 44 -10.82 -13.67 -11.79
C LEU A 44 -10.24 -14.72 -12.73
N MET A 45 -9.48 -15.68 -12.19
CA MET A 45 -8.88 -16.76 -12.98
C MET A 45 -9.95 -17.67 -13.59
N ALA A 46 -10.99 -18.02 -12.82
CA ALA A 46 -12.08 -18.87 -13.30
C ALA A 46 -12.96 -18.17 -14.34
N GLU A 47 -13.31 -16.89 -14.13
CA GLU A 47 -14.22 -16.17 -15.01
C GLU A 47 -13.57 -15.69 -16.31
N LEU A 48 -12.30 -15.26 -16.24
CA LEU A 48 -11.55 -14.73 -17.39
C LEU A 48 -10.60 -15.74 -18.02
N GLU A 49 -10.70 -17.01 -17.60
CA GLU A 49 -9.86 -18.13 -18.09
C GLU A 49 -8.36 -17.83 -18.03
N LEU A 50 -7.90 -17.22 -16.91
CA LEU A 50 -6.52 -16.79 -16.75
C LEU A 50 -5.65 -17.90 -16.18
N SER A 51 -4.46 -18.08 -16.77
CA SER A 51 -3.45 -18.95 -16.16
C SER A 51 -2.83 -18.27 -14.92
N ALA A 52 -2.19 -19.07 -14.05
CA ALA A 52 -1.47 -18.56 -12.89
C ALA A 52 -0.37 -17.56 -13.28
N GLU A 53 0.35 -17.83 -14.38
CA GLU A 53 1.39 -16.94 -14.90
C GLU A 53 0.80 -15.59 -15.33
N ALA A 54 -0.33 -15.61 -16.05
CA ALA A 54 -1.03 -14.40 -16.49
C ALA A 54 -1.49 -13.59 -15.26
N MET A 55 -2.07 -14.23 -14.26
CA MET A 55 -2.53 -13.57 -13.03
C MET A 55 -1.37 -12.97 -12.24
N GLY A 56 -0.24 -13.70 -12.15
CA GLY A 56 0.99 -13.21 -11.54
C GLY A 56 1.55 -11.99 -12.27
N ALA A 57 1.64 -12.05 -13.61
CA ALA A 57 2.11 -10.94 -14.45
C ALA A 57 1.21 -9.71 -14.31
N ILE A 58 -0.11 -9.86 -14.42
CA ILE A 58 -1.10 -8.78 -14.27
C ILE A 58 -0.98 -8.11 -12.90
N THR A 59 -0.82 -8.91 -11.83
CA THR A 59 -0.61 -8.35 -10.49
C THR A 59 0.72 -7.61 -10.38
N GLY A 60 1.78 -8.16 -10.98
CA GLY A 60 3.10 -7.53 -11.04
C GLY A 60 3.11 -6.18 -11.74
N LEU A 61 2.26 -5.98 -12.77
CA LEU A 61 2.12 -4.72 -13.49
C LEU A 61 1.68 -3.55 -12.59
N PHE A 62 0.87 -3.80 -11.57
CA PHE A 62 0.54 -2.78 -10.57
C PHE A 62 1.80 -2.26 -9.88
N PHE A 63 2.66 -3.17 -9.40
CA PHE A 63 3.87 -2.80 -8.66
C PHE A 63 4.92 -2.17 -9.56
N LEU A 64 5.05 -2.65 -10.80
CA LEU A 64 5.94 -2.05 -11.80
C LEU A 64 5.50 -0.62 -12.11
N ALA A 65 4.22 -0.40 -12.42
CA ALA A 65 3.67 0.92 -12.70
C ALA A 65 3.79 1.85 -11.49
N PHE A 66 3.51 1.35 -10.28
CA PHE A 66 3.70 2.07 -9.03
C PHE A 66 5.16 2.49 -8.82
N ALA A 67 6.12 1.58 -9.05
CA ALA A 67 7.54 1.88 -8.88
C ALA A 67 8.04 2.90 -9.90
N VAL A 68 7.68 2.75 -11.18
CA VAL A 68 8.04 3.70 -12.24
C VAL A 68 7.44 5.09 -11.97
N ALA A 69 6.23 5.15 -11.40
CA ALA A 69 5.56 6.40 -11.08
C ALA A 69 6.19 7.15 -9.90
N GLN A 70 7.02 6.52 -9.04
CA GLN A 70 7.57 7.18 -7.84
C GLN A 70 8.40 8.43 -8.17
N ILE A 71 9.28 8.34 -9.18
CA ILE A 71 10.14 9.48 -9.58
C ILE A 71 9.30 10.62 -10.18
N PRO A 72 8.43 10.38 -11.20
CA PRO A 72 7.51 11.41 -11.69
C PRO A 72 6.63 12.01 -10.60
N THR A 73 6.13 11.19 -9.67
CA THR A 73 5.27 11.65 -8.55
C THR A 73 6.03 12.64 -7.65
N GLY A 74 7.30 12.35 -7.30
CA GLY A 74 8.12 13.30 -6.54
C GLY A 74 8.21 14.65 -7.22
N ILE A 75 8.54 14.68 -8.52
CA ILE A 75 8.64 15.91 -9.32
C ILE A 75 7.30 16.66 -9.39
N LEU A 76 6.19 15.92 -9.55
CA LEU A 76 4.85 16.54 -9.57
C LEU A 76 4.49 17.14 -8.22
N LEU A 77 4.85 16.48 -7.10
CA LEU A 77 4.63 17.00 -5.75
C LEU A 77 5.39 18.29 -5.48
N ASP A 78 6.64 18.38 -5.95
CA ASP A 78 7.47 19.57 -5.80
C ASP A 78 6.99 20.72 -6.67
N ARG A 79 6.59 20.43 -7.92
CA ARG A 79 6.21 21.45 -8.89
C ARG A 79 4.76 21.92 -8.76
N TYR A 80 3.80 21.00 -8.56
CA TYR A 80 2.36 21.32 -8.56
C TYR A 80 1.72 21.24 -7.18
N GLY A 81 2.48 20.80 -6.18
CA GLY A 81 2.03 20.57 -4.82
C GLY A 81 1.29 19.24 -4.63
N ALA A 82 1.09 18.89 -3.36
CA ALA A 82 0.47 17.63 -2.97
C ALA A 82 -1.02 17.59 -3.34
N ARG A 83 -1.74 18.71 -3.17
CA ARG A 83 -3.18 18.83 -3.47
C ARG A 83 -3.49 18.37 -4.90
N ARG A 84 -2.86 19.00 -5.89
CA ARG A 84 -3.15 18.75 -7.31
C ARG A 84 -2.62 17.40 -7.74
N THR A 85 -1.41 17.05 -7.31
CA THR A 85 -0.75 15.79 -7.67
C THR A 85 -1.52 14.59 -7.14
N MET A 86 -1.87 14.59 -5.85
CA MET A 86 -2.64 13.49 -5.25
C MET A 86 -4.03 13.37 -5.88
N ALA A 87 -4.78 14.46 -6.00
CA ALA A 87 -6.10 14.44 -6.59
C ALA A 87 -6.06 13.93 -8.05
N GLY A 88 -5.10 14.38 -8.86
CA GLY A 88 -4.92 13.94 -10.23
C GLY A 88 -4.58 12.46 -10.34
N LEU A 89 -3.61 11.97 -9.56
CA LEU A 89 -3.24 10.56 -9.54
C LEU A 89 -4.37 9.67 -9.00
N PHE A 90 -5.11 10.09 -7.97
CA PHE A 90 -6.28 9.35 -7.51
C PHE A 90 -7.41 9.31 -8.57
N THR A 91 -7.53 10.33 -9.42
CA THR A 91 -8.43 10.26 -10.60
C THR A 91 -7.96 9.19 -11.59
N VAL A 92 -6.65 9.02 -11.80
CA VAL A 92 -6.10 7.90 -12.58
C VAL A 92 -6.43 6.56 -11.91
N ALA A 93 -6.38 6.47 -10.57
CA ALA A 93 -6.79 5.25 -9.86
C ALA A 93 -8.28 4.94 -10.05
N VAL A 94 -9.16 5.95 -10.08
CA VAL A 94 -10.59 5.78 -10.42
C VAL A 94 -10.74 5.17 -11.82
N LEU A 95 -10.06 5.74 -12.82
CA LEU A 95 -10.07 5.19 -14.18
C LEU A 95 -9.55 3.76 -14.20
N GLY A 96 -8.50 3.47 -13.42
CA GLY A 96 -7.96 2.13 -13.27
C GLY A 96 -8.97 1.14 -12.68
N ALA A 97 -9.70 1.54 -11.62
CA ALA A 97 -10.72 0.71 -11.00
C ALA A 97 -11.94 0.46 -11.92
N LEU A 98 -12.36 1.49 -12.68
CA LEU A 98 -13.40 1.36 -13.69
C LEU A 98 -12.97 0.42 -14.83
N THR A 99 -11.76 0.59 -15.35
CA THR A 99 -11.17 -0.29 -16.37
C THR A 99 -11.07 -1.72 -15.88
N PHE A 100 -10.63 -1.92 -14.64
CA PHE A 100 -10.55 -3.23 -14.00
C PHE A 100 -11.93 -3.87 -13.90
N ALA A 101 -12.94 -3.14 -13.43
CA ALA A 101 -14.32 -3.63 -13.31
C ALA A 101 -14.96 -3.97 -14.67
N ALA A 102 -14.57 -3.28 -15.73
CA ALA A 102 -15.05 -3.51 -17.09
C ALA A 102 -14.27 -4.61 -17.83
N ALA A 103 -13.28 -5.27 -17.19
CA ALA A 103 -12.44 -6.24 -17.87
C ALA A 103 -13.22 -7.48 -18.30
N ASP A 104 -13.04 -7.85 -19.56
CA ASP A 104 -13.53 -9.05 -20.25
C ASP A 104 -12.40 -10.03 -20.61
N GLY A 105 -11.16 -9.69 -20.25
CA GLY A 105 -9.97 -10.51 -20.49
C GLY A 105 -8.69 -9.92 -19.91
N ALA A 106 -7.59 -10.65 -20.07
CA ALA A 106 -6.28 -10.35 -19.50
C ALA A 106 -5.76 -8.94 -19.82
N ALA A 107 -5.94 -8.50 -21.06
CA ALA A 107 -5.40 -7.21 -21.53
C ALA A 107 -6.05 -6.02 -20.82
N VAL A 108 -7.37 -5.97 -20.73
CA VAL A 108 -8.10 -4.88 -20.05
C VAL A 108 -7.84 -4.91 -18.56
N LEU A 109 -7.77 -6.12 -17.96
CA LEU A 109 -7.42 -6.29 -16.55
C LEU A 109 -6.01 -5.74 -16.26
N ALA A 110 -5.04 -6.02 -17.14
CA ALA A 110 -3.67 -5.52 -17.06
C ALA A 110 -3.60 -3.98 -17.12
N ILE A 111 -4.34 -3.37 -18.06
CA ILE A 111 -4.45 -1.90 -18.17
C ILE A 111 -5.02 -1.31 -16.88
N GLY A 112 -6.10 -1.90 -16.35
CA GLY A 112 -6.68 -1.51 -15.06
C GLY A 112 -5.64 -1.53 -13.93
N ARG A 113 -4.83 -2.58 -13.84
CA ARG A 113 -3.75 -2.73 -12.84
C ARG A 113 -2.63 -1.70 -13.00
N ILE A 114 -2.23 -1.39 -14.22
CA ILE A 114 -1.26 -0.32 -14.51
C ILE A 114 -1.80 1.03 -14.04
N LEU A 115 -3.03 1.37 -14.41
CA LEU A 115 -3.65 2.65 -14.01
C LEU A 115 -3.82 2.74 -12.50
N LEU A 116 -4.22 1.65 -11.82
CA LEU A 116 -4.28 1.59 -10.36
C LEU A 116 -2.90 1.81 -9.72
N GLY A 117 -1.85 1.17 -10.25
CA GLY A 117 -0.47 1.35 -9.78
C GLY A 117 0.01 2.80 -9.91
N LEU A 118 -0.18 3.41 -11.07
CA LEU A 118 0.13 4.82 -11.31
C LEU A 118 -0.67 5.73 -10.35
N GLY A 119 -1.97 5.50 -10.24
CA GLY A 119 -2.87 6.33 -9.45
C GLY A 119 -2.59 6.28 -7.95
N CYS A 120 -2.16 5.13 -7.43
CA CYS A 120 -1.82 4.94 -6.01
C CYS A 120 -0.43 5.48 -5.61
N ALA A 121 0.42 5.88 -6.56
CA ALA A 121 1.81 6.24 -6.30
C ALA A 121 1.98 7.43 -5.33
N ALA A 122 1.07 8.42 -5.36
CA ALA A 122 1.15 9.57 -4.48
C ALA A 122 0.59 9.34 -3.07
N GLY A 123 -0.06 8.21 -2.79
CA GLY A 123 -0.80 8.00 -1.55
C GLY A 123 0.04 8.18 -0.29
N LEU A 124 1.21 7.56 -0.22
CA LEU A 124 2.13 7.69 0.90
C LEU A 124 3.00 8.94 0.79
N MET A 125 3.70 9.11 -0.34
CA MET A 125 4.68 10.20 -0.52
C MET A 125 4.01 11.58 -0.39
N GLY A 126 2.87 11.78 -1.06
CA GLY A 126 2.10 13.03 -0.94
C GLY A 126 1.62 13.30 0.48
N SER A 127 1.17 12.24 1.20
CA SER A 127 0.78 12.37 2.60
C SER A 127 1.93 12.78 3.49
N MET A 128 3.14 12.21 3.31
CA MET A 128 4.34 12.60 4.06
C MET A 128 4.73 14.05 3.81
N VAL A 129 4.68 14.51 2.55
CA VAL A 129 4.96 15.92 2.20
C VAL A 129 3.99 16.87 2.90
N VAL A 130 2.70 16.56 2.93
CA VAL A 130 1.69 17.39 3.60
C VAL A 130 1.91 17.38 5.11
N ILE A 131 2.14 16.21 5.72
CA ILE A 131 2.39 16.10 7.17
C ILE A 131 3.61 16.94 7.56
N ALA A 132 4.72 16.86 6.78
CA ALA A 132 5.95 17.62 7.04
C ALA A 132 5.74 19.15 6.97
N ARG A 133 4.78 19.62 6.17
CA ARG A 133 4.48 21.07 6.02
C ARG A 133 3.47 21.59 7.03
N TRP A 134 2.52 20.74 7.47
CA TRP A 134 1.41 21.15 8.34
C TRP A 134 1.66 20.93 9.83
N TYR A 135 2.62 20.09 10.18
CA TYR A 135 2.87 19.73 11.57
C TYR A 135 4.33 19.96 11.96
N PRO A 136 4.57 20.28 13.25
CA PRO A 136 5.95 20.42 13.76
C PRO A 136 6.77 19.15 13.56
N ALA A 137 8.07 19.31 13.37
CA ALA A 137 9.01 18.19 13.10
C ALA A 137 8.94 17.09 14.18
N GLU A 138 8.70 17.48 15.45
CA GLU A 138 8.59 16.55 16.59
C GLU A 138 7.40 15.60 16.47
N ARG A 139 6.35 16.00 15.74
CA ARG A 139 5.15 15.18 15.51
C ARG A 139 5.19 14.38 14.23
N PHE A 140 6.12 14.67 13.33
CA PHE A 140 6.21 14.02 12.03
C PHE A 140 6.30 12.50 12.14
N ALA A 141 7.21 11.98 12.98
CA ALA A 141 7.39 10.54 13.17
C ALA A 141 6.12 9.86 13.72
N THR A 142 5.44 10.47 14.70
CA THR A 142 4.22 9.94 15.30
C THR A 142 3.06 9.90 14.29
N LEU A 143 2.84 11.01 13.55
CA LEU A 143 1.76 11.09 12.56
C LEU A 143 2.02 10.15 11.37
N SER A 144 3.28 10.03 10.94
CA SER A 144 3.66 9.07 9.91
C SER A 144 3.41 7.64 10.35
N ALA A 145 3.78 7.26 11.58
CA ALA A 145 3.49 5.93 12.13
C ALA A 145 1.97 5.67 12.22
N MET A 146 1.19 6.65 12.67
CA MET A 146 -0.28 6.54 12.70
C MET A 146 -0.87 6.39 11.29
N LEU A 147 -0.35 7.12 10.29
CA LEU A 147 -0.75 6.98 8.89
C LEU A 147 -0.52 5.55 8.39
N PHE A 148 0.63 4.95 8.69
CA PHE A 148 0.93 3.56 8.35
C PHE A 148 -0.03 2.57 9.01
N VAL A 149 -0.33 2.74 10.29
CA VAL A 149 -1.27 1.87 11.02
C VAL A 149 -2.68 1.97 10.43
N VAL A 150 -3.16 3.19 10.18
CA VAL A 150 -4.48 3.41 9.56
C VAL A 150 -4.50 2.86 8.13
N GLY A 151 -3.41 3.06 7.36
CA GLY A 151 -3.25 2.49 6.03
C GLY A 151 -3.34 0.96 6.01
N GLY A 152 -2.80 0.29 7.04
CA GLY A 152 -2.97 -1.15 7.26
C GLY A 152 -4.44 -1.58 7.32
N GLY A 153 -5.36 -0.70 7.73
CA GLY A 153 -6.80 -0.93 7.61
C GLY A 153 -7.25 -1.19 6.17
N GLY A 154 -6.57 -0.61 5.17
CA GLY A 154 -6.84 -0.88 3.76
C GLY A 154 -6.55 -2.32 3.36
N THR A 155 -5.47 -2.91 3.88
CA THR A 155 -5.16 -4.33 3.64
C THR A 155 -6.18 -5.24 4.32
N ILE A 156 -6.68 -4.87 5.50
CA ILE A 156 -7.76 -5.60 6.20
C ILE A 156 -9.07 -5.52 5.42
N LEU A 157 -9.45 -4.35 4.91
CA LEU A 157 -10.66 -4.17 4.09
C LEU A 157 -10.61 -4.99 2.80
N ALA A 158 -9.44 -5.28 2.28
CA ALA A 158 -9.23 -6.10 1.09
C ALA A 158 -9.28 -7.62 1.35
N THR A 159 -9.66 -8.07 2.52
CA THR A 159 -9.79 -9.47 2.92
C THR A 159 -11.27 -9.88 3.09
N THR A 160 -11.67 -10.27 4.30
CA THR A 160 -13.06 -10.69 4.60
C THR A 160 -14.12 -9.67 4.18
N PRO A 161 -13.95 -8.35 4.44
CA PRO A 161 -14.94 -7.37 3.99
C PRO A 161 -15.11 -7.35 2.47
N LEU A 162 -14.00 -7.46 1.71
CA LEU A 162 -14.06 -7.56 0.26
C LEU A 162 -14.74 -8.86 -0.17
N ALA A 163 -14.42 -9.99 0.45
CA ALA A 163 -15.04 -11.28 0.14
C ALA A 163 -16.58 -11.23 0.30
N TRP A 164 -17.09 -10.64 1.38
CA TRP A 164 -18.54 -10.45 1.58
C TRP A 164 -19.18 -9.57 0.49
N VAL A 165 -18.50 -8.50 0.10
CA VAL A 165 -19.01 -7.62 -0.98
C VAL A 165 -19.00 -8.38 -2.31
N VAL A 166 -17.99 -9.18 -2.57
CA VAL A 166 -17.87 -9.99 -3.80
C VAL A 166 -18.94 -11.07 -3.86
N GLU A 167 -19.27 -11.72 -2.74
CA GLU A 167 -20.40 -12.67 -2.68
C GLU A 167 -21.75 -12.01 -3.01
N GLY A 168 -21.94 -10.75 -2.60
CA GLY A 168 -23.22 -10.04 -2.80
C GLY A 168 -23.38 -9.43 -4.19
N ILE A 169 -22.34 -8.77 -4.71
CA ILE A 169 -22.41 -7.96 -5.96
C ILE A 169 -21.32 -8.29 -6.99
N GLY A 170 -20.58 -9.37 -6.74
CA GLY A 170 -19.45 -9.79 -7.61
C GLY A 170 -18.24 -8.87 -7.49
N TRP A 171 -17.09 -9.33 -8.03
CA TRP A 171 -15.87 -8.55 -8.01
C TRP A 171 -15.95 -7.27 -8.85
N ARG A 172 -16.72 -7.28 -9.94
CA ARG A 172 -16.97 -6.07 -10.76
C ARG A 172 -17.70 -5.00 -9.96
N GLY A 173 -18.78 -5.39 -9.27
CA GLY A 173 -19.54 -4.49 -8.38
C GLY A 173 -18.68 -3.93 -7.26
N ALA A 174 -17.83 -4.76 -6.64
CA ALA A 174 -16.89 -4.33 -5.61
C ALA A 174 -15.90 -3.27 -6.12
N PHE A 175 -15.33 -3.45 -7.31
CA PHE A 175 -14.41 -2.48 -7.90
C PHE A 175 -15.11 -1.20 -8.38
N LEU A 176 -16.35 -1.28 -8.86
CA LEU A 176 -17.17 -0.09 -9.14
C LEU A 176 -17.47 0.72 -7.87
N ALA A 177 -17.83 0.06 -6.78
CA ALA A 177 -18.03 0.72 -5.48
C ALA A 177 -16.74 1.40 -4.98
N MET A 178 -15.61 0.69 -5.10
CA MET A 178 -14.29 1.25 -4.76
C MET A 178 -13.87 2.39 -5.68
N ALA A 179 -14.23 2.36 -6.97
CA ALA A 179 -14.00 3.48 -7.89
C ALA A 179 -14.78 4.73 -7.43
N GLY A 180 -16.04 4.58 -7.05
CA GLY A 180 -16.86 5.66 -6.48
C GLY A 180 -16.26 6.25 -5.20
N LEU A 181 -15.86 5.38 -4.26
CA LEU A 181 -15.23 5.78 -3.01
C LEU A 181 -13.88 6.48 -3.25
N THR A 182 -13.06 5.96 -4.15
CA THR A 182 -11.77 6.57 -4.53
C THR A 182 -12.00 7.93 -5.21
N GLY A 183 -13.04 8.06 -6.03
CA GLY A 183 -13.46 9.32 -6.63
C GLY A 183 -13.87 10.35 -5.57
N ALA A 184 -14.62 9.95 -4.56
CA ALA A 184 -14.92 10.81 -3.42
C ALA A 184 -13.64 11.25 -2.68
N PHE A 185 -12.67 10.36 -2.47
CA PHE A 185 -11.39 10.72 -1.87
C PHE A 185 -10.58 11.65 -2.77
N ALA A 186 -10.54 11.45 -4.09
CA ALA A 186 -9.90 12.36 -5.04
C ALA A 186 -10.50 13.78 -4.95
N LEU A 187 -11.83 13.86 -4.85
CA LEU A 187 -12.53 15.13 -4.67
C LEU A 187 -12.21 15.78 -3.31
N LEU A 188 -12.22 15.00 -2.22
CA LEU A 188 -11.87 15.50 -0.88
C LEU A 188 -10.40 15.94 -0.83
N LEU A 189 -9.48 15.23 -1.45
CA LEU A 189 -8.08 15.66 -1.61
C LEU A 189 -8.01 17.03 -2.30
N PHE A 190 -8.76 17.22 -3.39
CA PHE A 190 -8.77 18.48 -4.11
C PHE A 190 -9.42 19.62 -3.33
N LEU A 191 -10.49 19.37 -2.59
CA LEU A 191 -11.25 20.42 -1.89
C LEU A 191 -10.64 20.79 -0.53
N ILE A 192 -10.15 19.80 0.23
CA ILE A 192 -9.76 19.98 1.64
C ILE A 192 -8.25 20.17 1.79
N VAL A 193 -7.44 19.39 1.04
CA VAL A 193 -5.98 19.46 1.20
C VAL A 193 -5.46 20.79 0.69
N ARG A 194 -4.56 21.38 1.45
CA ARG A 194 -3.77 22.56 1.08
C ARG A 194 -2.31 22.26 1.25
N ASP A 195 -1.49 22.75 0.33
CA ASP A 195 -0.06 22.42 0.24
C ASP A 195 0.75 22.95 1.42
N ALA A 196 0.31 24.06 2.02
CA ALA A 196 0.95 24.67 3.19
C ALA A 196 -0.08 25.41 4.06
N PRO A 197 0.21 25.64 5.36
CA PRO A 197 -0.57 26.51 6.22
C PRO A 197 -0.61 27.96 5.69
N PRO A 198 -1.63 28.76 6.06
CA PRO A 198 -1.69 30.16 5.71
C PRO A 198 -0.43 30.92 6.17
N GLY A 199 0.15 31.72 5.28
CA GLY A 199 1.37 32.50 5.58
C GLY A 199 2.69 31.78 5.37
N HIS A 200 2.69 30.53 4.91
CA HIS A 200 3.89 29.80 4.53
C HIS A 200 3.97 29.62 3.00
N ALA A 201 5.19 29.62 2.46
CA ALA A 201 5.41 29.40 1.04
C ALA A 201 4.81 28.05 0.59
N GLY A 202 4.01 28.09 -0.47
CA GLY A 202 3.44 26.89 -1.08
C GLY A 202 4.44 26.14 -1.97
N ALA A 203 4.02 25.01 -2.53
CA ALA A 203 4.78 24.33 -3.58
C ALA A 203 4.94 25.27 -4.79
N GLY A 204 6.12 25.34 -5.36
CA GLY A 204 6.41 26.12 -6.57
C GLY A 204 7.69 26.95 -6.54
N ASP A 205 8.24 27.24 -5.36
CA ASP A 205 9.45 28.07 -5.22
C ASP A 205 10.77 27.28 -5.41
N SER A 206 10.74 25.95 -5.36
CA SER A 206 11.91 25.09 -5.60
C SER A 206 11.76 24.37 -6.95
N GLY A 207 11.81 25.12 -8.03
CA GLY A 207 11.84 24.54 -9.38
C GLY A 207 13.14 23.77 -9.63
N GLU A 208 13.26 22.58 -9.03
CA GLU A 208 14.37 21.68 -9.38
C GLU A 208 14.35 21.38 -10.88
N SER A 209 15.47 21.70 -11.52
CA SER A 209 15.67 21.37 -12.94
C SER A 209 15.71 19.85 -13.11
N TRP A 210 15.19 19.34 -14.25
CA TRP A 210 15.35 17.93 -14.63
C TRP A 210 16.79 17.42 -14.51
N ARG A 211 17.78 18.29 -14.71
CA ARG A 211 19.21 17.97 -14.52
C ARG A 211 19.53 17.69 -13.06
N GLN A 212 18.95 18.43 -12.13
CA GLN A 212 19.16 18.23 -10.67
C GLN A 212 18.51 16.91 -10.22
N VAL A 213 17.30 16.61 -10.68
CA VAL A 213 16.64 15.32 -10.42
C VAL A 213 17.46 14.15 -10.95
N LEU A 214 17.94 14.23 -12.20
CA LEU A 214 18.78 13.19 -12.80
C LEU A 214 20.14 13.06 -12.08
N SER A 215 20.74 14.16 -11.65
CA SER A 215 21.98 14.13 -10.88
C SER A 215 21.79 13.52 -9.51
N GLY A 216 20.67 13.83 -8.82
CA GLY A 216 20.28 13.22 -7.55
C GLY A 216 20.05 11.71 -7.70
N LEU A 217 19.28 11.29 -8.74
CA LEU A 217 19.07 9.88 -9.04
C LEU A 217 20.39 9.15 -9.31
N ARG A 218 21.27 9.76 -10.10
CA ARG A 218 22.61 9.18 -10.37
C ARG A 218 23.44 9.04 -9.11
N ALA A 219 23.41 10.02 -8.19
CA ALA A 219 24.10 9.95 -6.91
C ALA A 219 23.54 8.82 -6.02
N VAL A 220 22.22 8.64 -5.97
CA VAL A 220 21.58 7.53 -5.26
C VAL A 220 21.98 6.19 -5.86
N LEU A 221 21.91 6.04 -7.19
CA LEU A 221 22.29 4.81 -7.89
C LEU A 221 23.79 4.49 -7.79
N ALA A 222 24.65 5.50 -7.61
CA ALA A 222 26.09 5.32 -7.42
C ALA A 222 26.46 4.90 -5.99
N ASN A 223 25.55 5.03 -5.02
CA ASN A 223 25.81 4.67 -3.64
C ASN A 223 25.66 3.16 -3.41
N ARG A 224 26.81 2.48 -3.21
CA ARG A 224 26.86 1.02 -3.04
C ARG A 224 26.11 0.53 -1.80
N ASP A 225 26.10 1.29 -0.71
CA ASP A 225 25.46 0.89 0.53
C ASP A 225 23.93 0.81 0.36
N LEU A 226 23.37 1.71 -0.46
CA LEU A 226 21.94 1.68 -0.79
C LEU A 226 21.54 0.43 -1.56
N TRP A 227 22.40 -0.09 -2.44
CA TRP A 227 22.11 -1.33 -3.15
C TRP A 227 22.02 -2.54 -2.22
N LEU A 228 22.90 -2.64 -1.23
CA LEU A 228 22.89 -3.72 -0.25
C LEU A 228 21.61 -3.69 0.60
N VAL A 229 21.26 -2.51 1.11
CA VAL A 229 20.02 -2.33 1.90
C VAL A 229 18.77 -2.59 1.03
N SER A 230 18.79 -2.09 -0.22
CA SER A 230 17.68 -2.28 -1.15
C SER A 230 17.48 -3.74 -1.53
N ALA A 231 18.55 -4.52 -1.70
CA ALA A 231 18.46 -5.94 -2.01
C ALA A 231 17.79 -6.74 -0.88
N ILE A 232 18.15 -6.47 0.38
CA ILE A 232 17.54 -7.10 1.55
C ILE A 232 16.05 -6.73 1.65
N GLN A 233 15.75 -5.44 1.51
CA GLN A 233 14.38 -4.94 1.55
C GLN A 233 13.53 -5.48 0.40
N PHE A 234 14.11 -5.59 -0.80
CA PHE A 234 13.42 -6.15 -1.97
C PHE A 234 13.00 -7.60 -1.71
N VAL A 235 13.92 -8.45 -1.23
CA VAL A 235 13.62 -9.86 -0.98
C VAL A 235 12.61 -10.02 0.16
N GLY A 236 12.81 -9.35 1.29
CA GLY A 236 11.93 -9.45 2.47
C GLY A 236 10.52 -8.98 2.16
N TYR A 237 10.36 -7.75 1.70
CA TYR A 237 9.04 -7.17 1.41
C TYR A 237 8.32 -7.89 0.25
N ALA A 238 9.05 -8.21 -0.84
CA ALA A 238 8.47 -8.91 -1.98
C ALA A 238 7.95 -10.30 -1.60
N SER A 239 8.66 -11.04 -0.74
CA SER A 239 8.23 -12.36 -0.28
C SER A 239 6.90 -12.30 0.46
N VAL A 240 6.76 -11.39 1.43
CA VAL A 240 5.51 -11.21 2.18
C VAL A 240 4.38 -10.77 1.25
N LEU A 241 4.65 -9.82 0.37
CA LEU A 241 3.64 -9.31 -0.55
C LEU A 241 3.19 -10.36 -1.57
N THR A 242 4.11 -11.21 -2.04
CA THR A 242 3.80 -12.32 -2.96
C THR A 242 2.92 -13.35 -2.28
N VAL A 243 3.23 -13.76 -1.07
CA VAL A 243 2.44 -14.77 -0.35
C VAL A 243 1.11 -14.17 0.13
N VAL A 244 1.15 -13.10 0.92
CA VAL A 244 -0.06 -12.55 1.56
C VAL A 244 -0.90 -11.73 0.57
N GLY A 245 -0.27 -11.01 -0.35
CA GLY A 245 -0.92 -10.07 -1.26
C GLY A 245 -1.33 -10.66 -2.62
N LEU A 246 -0.91 -11.88 -2.97
CA LEU A 246 -1.26 -12.52 -4.23
C LEU A 246 -1.59 -14.01 -4.08
N TRP A 247 -0.60 -14.85 -3.76
CA TRP A 247 -0.76 -16.31 -3.85
C TRP A 247 -1.42 -16.96 -2.65
N GLY A 248 -1.53 -16.28 -1.51
CA GLY A 248 -2.21 -16.81 -0.33
C GLY A 248 -3.68 -17.14 -0.60
N GLY A 249 -4.38 -16.32 -1.37
CA GLY A 249 -5.75 -16.58 -1.77
C GLY A 249 -5.90 -17.83 -2.63
N PRO A 250 -5.27 -17.91 -3.82
CA PRO A 250 -5.26 -19.10 -4.65
C PRO A 250 -4.81 -20.36 -3.92
N TYR A 251 -3.72 -20.31 -3.15
CA TYR A 251 -3.25 -21.46 -2.37
C TYR A 251 -4.32 -22.00 -1.40
N LEU A 252 -5.00 -21.11 -0.67
CA LEU A 252 -6.04 -21.51 0.28
C LEU A 252 -7.28 -22.06 -0.43
N ALA A 253 -7.60 -21.56 -1.63
CA ALA A 253 -8.69 -22.06 -2.44
C ALA A 253 -8.36 -23.45 -3.06
N ASP A 254 -7.21 -23.57 -3.74
CA ASP A 254 -6.89 -24.73 -4.55
C ASP A 254 -6.42 -25.93 -3.69
N VAL A 255 -5.63 -25.67 -2.63
CA VAL A 255 -5.06 -26.75 -1.79
C VAL A 255 -6.01 -27.13 -0.65
N HIS A 256 -6.73 -26.17 -0.08
CA HIS A 256 -7.57 -26.38 1.10
C HIS A 256 -9.08 -26.24 0.82
N GLY A 257 -9.48 -25.89 -0.40
CA GLY A 257 -10.90 -25.79 -0.79
C GLY A 257 -11.68 -24.71 -0.06
N LEU A 258 -11.02 -23.62 0.41
CA LEU A 258 -11.71 -22.57 1.13
C LEU A 258 -12.56 -21.72 0.18
N ASP A 259 -13.82 -21.50 0.57
CA ASP A 259 -14.72 -20.56 -0.09
C ASP A 259 -14.27 -19.09 0.08
N GLY A 260 -14.97 -18.17 -0.57
CA GLY A 260 -14.61 -16.76 -0.60
C GLY A 260 -14.47 -16.14 0.79
N VAL A 261 -15.41 -16.38 1.70
CA VAL A 261 -15.38 -15.79 3.06
C VAL A 261 -14.36 -16.48 3.95
N ALA A 262 -14.28 -17.82 3.94
CA ALA A 262 -13.28 -18.56 4.73
C ALA A 262 -11.86 -18.19 4.29
N ARG A 263 -11.63 -18.04 2.98
CA ARG A 263 -10.38 -17.54 2.41
C ARG A 263 -10.09 -16.11 2.87
N GLY A 264 -11.09 -15.22 2.82
CA GLY A 264 -11.00 -13.86 3.33
C GLY A 264 -10.60 -13.81 4.81
N ASN A 265 -11.19 -14.68 5.66
CA ASN A 265 -10.84 -14.78 7.08
C ASN A 265 -9.40 -15.24 7.31
N ALA A 266 -8.92 -16.20 6.52
CA ALA A 266 -7.54 -16.64 6.58
C ALA A 266 -6.58 -15.51 6.16
N LEU A 267 -6.86 -14.80 5.05
CA LEU A 267 -6.08 -13.65 4.63
C LEU A 267 -6.13 -12.49 5.64
N LEU A 268 -7.27 -12.28 6.30
CA LEU A 268 -7.39 -11.33 7.42
C LEU A 268 -6.42 -11.69 8.55
N ALA A 269 -6.40 -12.94 8.97
CA ALA A 269 -5.49 -13.42 10.02
C ALA A 269 -4.02 -13.21 9.62
N LEU A 270 -3.65 -13.45 8.36
CA LEU A 270 -2.29 -13.19 7.85
C LEU A 270 -1.95 -11.70 7.90
N ASN A 271 -2.85 -10.81 7.45
CA ASN A 271 -2.62 -9.36 7.52
C ASN A 271 -2.51 -8.84 8.97
N VAL A 272 -3.31 -9.38 9.89
CA VAL A 272 -3.19 -9.10 11.32
C VAL A 272 -1.84 -9.57 11.87
N ALA A 273 -1.36 -10.75 11.45
CA ALA A 273 -0.04 -11.24 11.83
C ALA A 273 1.09 -10.34 11.32
N VAL A 274 1.01 -9.84 10.07
CA VAL A 274 1.95 -8.84 9.54
C VAL A 274 1.96 -7.58 10.42
N LEU A 275 0.80 -7.01 10.73
CA LEU A 275 0.70 -5.81 11.57
C LEU A 275 1.25 -6.05 13.00
N ALA A 276 0.92 -7.20 13.57
CA ALA A 276 1.46 -7.59 14.88
C ALA A 276 2.99 -7.72 14.85
N GLY A 277 3.54 -8.30 13.79
CA GLY A 277 4.98 -8.41 13.58
C GLY A 277 5.66 -7.05 13.45
N VAL A 278 5.12 -6.14 12.64
CA VAL A 278 5.63 -4.76 12.52
C VAL A 278 5.67 -4.06 13.89
N LEU A 279 4.61 -4.20 14.69
CA LEU A 279 4.55 -3.62 16.03
C LEU A 279 5.54 -4.29 17.01
N PHE A 280 5.70 -5.60 16.89
CA PHE A 280 6.65 -6.37 17.70
C PHE A 280 8.09 -5.97 17.38
N TYR A 281 8.48 -5.98 16.11
CA TYR A 281 9.82 -5.59 15.66
C TYR A 281 10.13 -4.13 15.97
N GLY A 282 9.15 -3.23 15.82
CA GLY A 282 9.30 -1.83 16.20
C GLY A 282 9.57 -1.60 17.69
N ARG A 283 9.09 -2.51 18.56
CA ARG A 283 9.43 -2.50 20.00
C ARG A 283 10.79 -3.13 20.27
N LEU A 284 11.06 -4.28 19.63
CA LEU A 284 12.30 -5.03 19.80
C LEU A 284 13.51 -4.21 19.35
N ASP A 285 13.38 -3.48 18.25
CA ASP A 285 14.41 -2.59 17.70
C ASP A 285 14.87 -1.50 18.69
N ARG A 286 13.97 -1.03 19.56
CA ARG A 286 14.30 -0.05 20.60
C ARG A 286 15.16 -0.63 21.73
N HIS A 287 15.15 -1.96 21.91
CA HIS A 287 15.88 -2.64 22.98
C HIS A 287 17.15 -3.33 22.48
N MET A 288 17.23 -3.64 21.18
CA MET A 288 18.37 -4.30 20.55
C MET A 288 19.22 -3.24 19.82
N GLY A 289 20.44 -2.99 20.29
CA GLY A 289 21.34 -2.01 19.68
C GLY A 289 21.80 -2.36 18.25
N GLU A 290 21.66 -3.61 17.80
CA GLU A 290 22.12 -4.07 16.50
C GLU A 290 20.98 -4.70 15.67
N ARG A 291 20.43 -3.94 14.74
CA ARG A 291 19.39 -4.37 13.78
C ARG A 291 19.83 -5.51 12.86
N LYS A 292 21.11 -5.61 12.58
CA LYS A 292 21.69 -6.57 11.63
C LYS A 292 21.28 -8.01 11.95
N TRP A 293 21.41 -8.44 13.20
CA TRP A 293 21.12 -9.80 13.60
C TRP A 293 19.62 -10.11 13.57
N LEU A 294 18.80 -9.13 13.85
CA LEU A 294 17.35 -9.26 13.76
C LEU A 294 16.89 -9.51 12.31
N ILE A 295 17.42 -8.73 11.36
CA ILE A 295 17.15 -8.88 9.93
C ILE A 295 17.66 -10.25 9.42
N VAL A 296 18.87 -10.63 9.78
CA VAL A 296 19.45 -11.92 9.37
C VAL A 296 18.65 -13.09 9.90
N ALA A 297 18.28 -13.09 11.20
CA ALA A 297 17.46 -14.13 11.80
C ALA A 297 16.06 -14.20 11.18
N GLY A 298 15.42 -13.05 10.96
CA GLY A 298 14.11 -12.96 10.30
C GLY A 298 14.15 -13.52 8.88
N ALA A 299 15.15 -13.14 8.07
CA ALA A 299 15.31 -13.65 6.72
C ALA A 299 15.52 -15.16 6.66
N HIS A 300 16.38 -15.70 7.53
CA HIS A 300 16.59 -17.14 7.60
C HIS A 300 15.34 -17.92 8.05
N ALA A 301 14.66 -17.43 9.09
CA ALA A 301 13.42 -18.04 9.57
C ALA A 301 12.33 -18.02 8.47
N THR A 302 12.19 -16.91 7.75
CA THR A 302 11.27 -16.78 6.62
C THR A 302 11.60 -17.79 5.51
N ALA A 303 12.89 -17.93 5.15
CA ALA A 303 13.33 -18.90 4.15
C ALA A 303 13.06 -20.34 4.58
N VAL A 304 13.31 -20.70 5.85
CA VAL A 304 13.01 -22.03 6.39
C VAL A 304 11.51 -22.33 6.33
N ILE A 305 10.65 -21.36 6.71
CA ILE A 305 9.19 -21.56 6.66
C ILE A 305 8.71 -21.78 5.22
N LEU A 306 9.22 -21.01 4.26
CA LEU A 306 8.89 -21.21 2.84
C LEU A 306 9.38 -22.57 2.32
N ALA A 307 10.57 -22.98 2.72
CA ALA A 307 11.10 -24.31 2.36
C ALA A 307 10.24 -25.43 2.97
N LEU A 308 9.80 -25.30 4.22
CA LEU A 308 8.89 -26.27 4.85
C LEU A 308 7.54 -26.33 4.12
N LEU A 309 6.95 -25.19 3.75
CA LEU A 309 5.72 -25.16 2.96
C LEU A 309 5.90 -25.81 1.59
N ALA A 310 7.06 -25.63 0.95
CA ALA A 310 7.37 -26.25 -0.35
C ALA A 310 7.54 -27.78 -0.26
N VAL A 311 8.19 -28.25 0.80
CA VAL A 311 8.45 -29.70 1.00
C VAL A 311 7.19 -30.47 1.40
N LEU A 312 6.29 -29.83 2.17
CA LEU A 312 5.08 -30.47 2.66
C LEU A 312 3.99 -30.65 1.59
N GLU A 313 4.18 -30.15 0.36
CA GLU A 313 3.25 -30.17 -0.78
C GLU A 313 1.77 -29.88 -0.44
N LYS A 314 1.14 -30.71 0.41
CA LYS A 314 -0.25 -30.56 0.89
C LYS A 314 -0.35 -30.75 2.40
N PRO A 315 0.15 -29.81 3.22
CA PRO A 315 0.04 -29.91 4.67
C PRO A 315 -1.42 -29.83 5.12
N HIS A 316 -1.77 -30.44 6.27
CA HIS A 316 -3.09 -30.23 6.87
C HIS A 316 -3.35 -28.74 7.11
N PHE A 317 -4.60 -28.31 6.92
CA PHE A 317 -4.98 -26.88 7.04
C PHE A 317 -4.43 -26.17 8.30
N PRO A 318 -4.52 -26.74 9.54
CA PRO A 318 -3.94 -26.10 10.71
C PRO A 318 -2.42 -25.89 10.61
N THR A 319 -1.69 -26.87 10.04
CA THR A 319 -0.24 -26.78 9.86
C THR A 319 0.10 -25.69 8.84
N ALA A 320 -0.61 -25.65 7.70
CA ALA A 320 -0.44 -24.61 6.70
C ALA A 320 -0.70 -23.21 7.29
N MET A 321 -1.79 -23.04 8.03
CA MET A 321 -2.13 -21.76 8.65
C MET A 321 -1.10 -21.32 9.69
N ILE A 322 -0.59 -22.22 10.52
CA ILE A 322 0.47 -21.90 11.50
C ILE A 322 1.73 -21.42 10.77
N LEU A 323 2.16 -22.15 9.73
CA LEU A 323 3.34 -21.77 8.95
C LEU A 323 3.14 -20.42 8.23
N LEU A 324 1.99 -20.18 7.64
CA LEU A 324 1.67 -18.93 6.98
C LEU A 324 1.58 -17.76 7.98
N LEU A 325 1.00 -17.96 9.17
CA LEU A 325 0.95 -16.94 10.21
C LEU A 325 2.34 -16.62 10.76
N LEU A 326 3.17 -17.62 10.98
CA LEU A 326 4.58 -17.42 11.36
C LEU A 326 5.36 -16.71 10.27
N PHE A 327 5.15 -17.09 9.00
CA PHE A 327 5.73 -16.42 7.85
C PHE A 327 5.35 -14.93 7.82
N ALA A 328 4.04 -14.63 7.93
CA ALA A 328 3.52 -13.28 7.89
C ALA A 328 4.05 -12.41 9.06
N PHE A 329 4.09 -12.99 10.27
CA PHE A 329 4.60 -12.31 11.46
C PHE A 329 6.11 -12.06 11.39
N ILE A 330 6.89 -13.10 11.08
CA ILE A 330 8.36 -13.02 11.03
C ILE A 330 8.81 -12.20 9.83
N GLY A 331 8.21 -12.36 8.67
CA GLY A 331 8.58 -11.66 7.44
C GLY A 331 8.30 -10.16 7.44
N SER A 332 7.71 -9.64 8.51
CA SER A 332 7.41 -8.20 8.69
C SER A 332 8.56 -7.40 9.34
N TYR A 333 9.75 -8.01 9.55
CA TYR A 333 10.95 -7.41 10.14
C TYR A 333 11.48 -6.19 9.39
#